data_5a0a4bf87d0ba88ce18a3091a114131c
#
_entry.id   5a0a4bf87d0ba88ce18a3091a114131c
#
_cell.length_a   1.000
_cell.length_b   1.000
_cell.length_c   1.000
_cell.angle_alpha   90.00
_cell.angle_beta   90.00
_cell.angle_gamma   90.00
#
_symmetry.space_group_name_H-M   'P 1'
#
loop_
_entity.id
_entity.type
_entity.pdbx_description
1 polymer ?
#
loop_
_entity_poly.entity_id
_entity_poly.type
_entity_poly.pdbx_seq_one_letter_code
_entity_poly.pdbx_strand_id
1 'polypeptide(L)'
;LDMGMKIASGAPMSHAFGGIVQEFGNVVIFTAEDDEAEMHRRIDRLDPLGARFDYKYQIRIVPLPNVGGVFPVLTESSGEFRTSEVFDRIYEQMLQMHDLKLIIFDPLASFVHADVNADPAAGAALTGLLAKTATETGASVLVCHDMTKIKDDTVVKTPEQARNLI
;
A
#
# COMPACT_ATOMS: atom_id res chain seq x y z
N LEU A 1 -5.64 4.77 -4.44
CA LEU A 1 -6.02 4.45 -5.81
C LEU A 1 -5.68 5.60 -6.78
N ASP A 2 -6.17 6.85 -6.58
CA ASP A 2 -5.91 8.02 -7.45
C ASP A 2 -4.41 8.23 -7.74
N MET A 3 -3.56 8.21 -6.71
CA MET A 3 -2.10 8.32 -6.88
C MET A 3 -1.54 7.21 -7.78
N GLY A 4 -1.98 5.97 -7.58
CA GLY A 4 -1.55 4.85 -8.41
C GLY A 4 -1.91 5.04 -9.88
N MET A 5 -3.11 5.52 -10.16
CA MET A 5 -3.55 5.83 -11.53
C MET A 5 -2.69 6.92 -12.17
N LYS A 6 -2.35 7.97 -11.43
CA LYS A 6 -1.49 9.06 -11.91
C LYS A 6 -0.06 8.60 -12.20
N ILE A 7 0.50 7.72 -11.37
CA ILE A 7 1.83 7.14 -11.60
C ILE A 7 1.82 6.21 -12.83
N ALA A 8 0.79 5.38 -12.96
CA ALA A 8 0.69 4.45 -14.09
C ALA A 8 0.35 5.14 -15.43
N SER A 9 -0.33 6.27 -15.39
CA SER A 9 -0.71 7.00 -16.62
C SER A 9 0.49 7.41 -17.47
N GLY A 10 1.63 7.69 -16.86
CA GLY A 10 2.79 8.24 -17.56
C GLY A 10 2.54 9.66 -18.09
N ALA A 11 1.46 10.32 -17.65
CA ALA A 11 1.09 11.64 -18.14
C ALA A 11 1.95 12.72 -17.48
N PRO A 12 2.68 13.54 -18.27
CA PRO A 12 3.46 14.64 -17.72
C PRO A 12 2.58 15.59 -16.91
N MET A 13 3.15 16.20 -15.86
CA MET A 13 2.45 17.16 -14.99
C MET A 13 1.31 16.57 -14.16
N SER A 14 1.19 15.25 -14.03
CA SER A 14 0.27 14.64 -13.09
C SER A 14 0.59 15.06 -11.66
N HIS A 15 -0.45 15.37 -10.87
CA HIS A 15 -0.30 15.82 -9.48
C HIS A 15 -0.88 14.81 -8.50
N ALA A 16 -0.12 14.51 -7.44
CA ALA A 16 -0.58 13.70 -6.32
C ALA A 16 -0.18 14.40 -5.00
N PHE A 17 -1.08 14.48 -4.04
CA PHE A 17 -0.86 15.11 -2.73
C PHE A 17 -0.26 16.52 -2.80
N GLY A 18 -0.67 17.32 -3.77
CA GLY A 18 -0.17 18.70 -3.97
C GLY A 18 1.20 18.81 -4.63
N GLY A 19 1.86 17.70 -4.98
CA GLY A 19 3.13 17.65 -5.69
C GLY A 19 2.99 17.11 -7.10
N ILE A 20 4.00 17.36 -7.94
CA ILE A 20 4.09 16.79 -9.29
C ILE A 20 4.68 15.38 -9.19
N VAL A 21 4.07 14.41 -9.91
CA VAL A 21 4.62 13.07 -10.05
C VAL A 21 5.92 13.12 -10.84
N GLN A 22 7.02 12.72 -10.21
CA GLN A 22 8.36 12.80 -10.81
C GLN A 22 8.71 11.53 -11.60
N GLU A 23 8.22 10.37 -11.15
CA GLU A 23 8.51 9.09 -11.79
C GLU A 23 7.21 8.34 -12.09
N PHE A 24 7.21 7.66 -13.24
CA PHE A 24 6.09 6.88 -13.73
C PHE A 24 6.49 5.42 -13.88
N GLY A 25 5.54 4.52 -13.65
CA GLY A 25 5.79 3.09 -13.74
C GLY A 25 4.61 2.25 -13.30
N ASN A 26 4.85 0.95 -13.21
CA ASN A 26 3.86 -0.02 -12.77
C ASN A 26 3.52 0.18 -11.29
N VAL A 27 2.28 -0.12 -10.94
CA VAL A 27 1.73 0.04 -9.60
C VAL A 27 1.08 -1.27 -9.16
N VAL A 28 1.33 -1.67 -7.91
CA VAL A 28 0.64 -2.79 -7.26
C VAL A 28 -0.11 -2.28 -6.03
N ILE A 29 -1.38 -2.66 -5.90
CA ILE A 29 -2.25 -2.28 -4.78
C ILE A 29 -2.83 -3.55 -4.18
N PHE A 30 -2.50 -3.83 -2.93
CA PHE A 30 -3.15 -4.86 -2.13
C PHE A 30 -4.24 -4.19 -1.29
N THR A 31 -5.49 -4.57 -1.52
CA THR A 31 -6.62 -4.07 -0.72
C THR A 31 -7.27 -5.23 0.03
N ALA A 32 -7.44 -5.04 1.35
CA ALA A 32 -8.02 -6.04 2.22
C ALA A 32 -9.50 -5.82 2.50
N GLU A 33 -10.01 -4.61 2.28
CA GLU A 33 -11.37 -4.23 2.61
C GLU A 33 -12.29 -4.20 1.38
N ASP A 34 -11.74 -3.78 0.25
CA ASP A 34 -12.52 -3.63 -0.98
C ASP A 34 -12.47 -4.90 -1.82
N ASP A 35 -13.61 -5.36 -2.26
CA ASP A 35 -13.74 -6.42 -3.25
C ASP A 35 -13.53 -5.89 -4.68
N GLU A 36 -13.45 -6.81 -5.63
CA GLU A 36 -13.24 -6.48 -7.05
C GLU A 36 -14.32 -5.53 -7.58
N ALA A 37 -15.59 -5.74 -7.20
CA ALA A 37 -16.69 -4.91 -7.66
C ALA A 37 -16.60 -3.47 -7.13
N GLU A 38 -16.20 -3.28 -5.86
CA GLU A 38 -15.98 -1.96 -5.29
C GLU A 38 -14.77 -1.26 -5.94
N MET A 39 -13.68 -1.99 -6.17
CA MET A 39 -12.52 -1.43 -6.85
C MET A 39 -12.86 -0.95 -8.26
N HIS A 40 -13.66 -1.71 -9.02
CA HIS A 40 -14.16 -1.27 -10.33
C HIS A 40 -14.98 0.02 -10.22
N ARG A 41 -15.92 0.10 -9.27
CA ARG A 41 -16.72 1.31 -9.05
C ARG A 41 -15.88 2.54 -8.72
N ARG A 42 -14.83 2.37 -7.90
CA ARG A 42 -13.92 3.46 -7.54
C ARG A 42 -13.08 3.91 -8.72
N ILE A 43 -12.59 2.96 -9.51
CA ILE A 43 -11.84 3.27 -10.74
C ILE A 43 -12.71 4.04 -11.72
N ASP A 44 -13.94 3.58 -11.99
CA ASP A 44 -14.85 4.24 -12.93
C ASP A 44 -15.24 5.66 -12.50
N ARG A 45 -15.28 5.93 -11.18
CA ARG A 45 -15.47 7.30 -10.67
C ARG A 45 -14.26 8.21 -10.93
N LEU A 46 -13.06 7.67 -10.81
CA LEU A 46 -11.81 8.43 -11.01
C LEU A 46 -11.49 8.60 -12.49
N ASP A 47 -11.93 7.68 -13.31
CA ASP A 47 -11.65 7.61 -14.74
C ASP A 47 -12.91 7.26 -15.56
N PRO A 48 -13.90 8.17 -15.58
CA PRO A 48 -15.19 7.91 -16.23
C PRO A 48 -15.09 7.80 -17.77
N LEU A 49 -14.00 8.27 -18.36
CA LEU A 49 -13.75 8.20 -19.80
C LEU A 49 -12.89 6.99 -20.21
N GLY A 50 -12.42 6.19 -19.25
CA GLY A 50 -11.64 5.00 -19.54
C GLY A 50 -10.22 5.27 -20.03
N ALA A 51 -9.63 6.42 -19.69
CA ALA A 51 -8.26 6.76 -20.09
C ALA A 51 -7.23 5.72 -19.61
N ARG A 52 -7.55 4.97 -18.54
CA ARG A 52 -6.71 3.89 -18.00
C ARG A 52 -6.39 2.79 -19.02
N PHE A 53 -7.21 2.59 -20.04
CA PHE A 53 -6.96 1.58 -21.06
C PHE A 53 -5.81 1.97 -22.01
N ASP A 54 -5.45 3.26 -22.03
CA ASP A 54 -4.35 3.81 -22.82
C ASP A 54 -3.11 4.13 -21.94
N TYR A 55 -3.11 3.76 -20.66
CA TYR A 55 -1.98 4.02 -19.76
C TYR A 55 -0.72 3.29 -20.25
N LYS A 56 0.41 3.99 -20.13
CA LYS A 56 1.71 3.45 -20.49
C LYS A 56 2.13 2.28 -19.59
N TYR A 57 1.73 2.32 -18.32
CA TYR A 57 2.09 1.34 -17.30
C TYR A 57 0.85 0.68 -16.72
N GLN A 58 1.04 -0.45 -16.07
CA GLN A 58 -0.05 -1.25 -15.51
C GLN A 58 -0.34 -0.88 -14.05
N ILE A 59 -1.61 -0.91 -13.70
CA ILE A 59 -2.06 -0.94 -12.31
C ILE A 59 -2.55 -2.36 -12.04
N ARG A 60 -1.90 -3.06 -11.12
CA ARG A 60 -2.34 -4.36 -10.62
C ARG A 60 -3.00 -4.17 -9.28
N ILE A 61 -4.29 -4.44 -9.21
CA ILE A 61 -5.06 -4.40 -7.98
C ILE A 61 -5.32 -5.84 -7.56
N VAL A 62 -5.00 -6.15 -6.31
CA VAL A 62 -5.19 -7.46 -5.71
C VAL A 62 -6.25 -7.32 -4.60
N PRO A 63 -7.54 -7.53 -4.93
CA PRO A 63 -8.61 -7.48 -3.96
C PRO A 63 -8.58 -8.79 -3.15
N LEU A 64 -8.00 -8.76 -1.96
CA LEU A 64 -7.79 -9.95 -1.14
C LEU A 64 -9.06 -10.72 -0.80
N PRO A 65 -10.22 -10.08 -0.60
CA PRO A 65 -11.48 -10.81 -0.40
C PRO A 65 -11.80 -11.78 -1.55
N ASN A 66 -11.36 -11.50 -2.77
CA ASN A 66 -11.62 -12.33 -3.96
C ASN A 66 -10.54 -13.38 -4.23
N VAL A 67 -9.34 -13.26 -3.63
CA VAL A 67 -8.17 -14.11 -3.98
C VAL A 67 -7.67 -14.97 -2.82
N GLY A 68 -8.54 -15.30 -1.88
CA GLY A 68 -8.20 -16.21 -0.79
C GLY A 68 -8.02 -15.54 0.58
N GLY A 69 -8.27 -14.25 0.68
CA GLY A 69 -8.24 -13.51 1.94
C GLY A 69 -6.91 -12.84 2.22
N VAL A 70 -6.83 -12.24 3.39
CA VAL A 70 -5.67 -11.48 3.85
C VAL A 70 -4.53 -12.42 4.21
N PHE A 71 -3.31 -12.01 3.93
CA PHE A 71 -2.09 -12.70 4.34
C PHE A 71 -1.21 -11.78 5.19
N PRO A 72 -0.57 -12.29 6.24
CA PRO A 72 0.37 -11.49 7.00
C PRO A 72 1.67 -11.27 6.19
N VAL A 73 2.17 -10.05 6.16
CA VAL A 73 3.53 -9.77 5.63
C VAL A 73 4.59 -10.19 6.64
N LEU A 74 4.26 -10.13 7.94
CA LEU A 74 5.13 -10.46 9.05
C LEU A 74 4.41 -11.42 10.01
N THR A 75 5.08 -12.49 10.39
CA THR A 75 4.63 -13.47 11.38
C THR A 75 5.61 -13.55 12.53
N GLU A 76 5.12 -13.88 13.72
CA GLU A 76 5.96 -14.14 14.90
C GLU A 76 5.92 -15.63 15.23
N SER A 77 7.10 -16.20 15.45
CA SER A 77 7.25 -17.57 15.95
C SER A 77 8.39 -17.63 16.93
N SER A 78 8.10 -18.05 18.17
CA SER A 78 9.09 -18.20 19.25
C SER A 78 9.92 -16.93 19.51
N GLY A 79 9.30 -15.76 19.40
CA GLY A 79 9.96 -14.46 19.60
C GLY A 79 10.80 -13.97 18.43
N GLU A 80 10.77 -14.66 17.30
CA GLU A 80 11.42 -14.23 16.07
C GLU A 80 10.37 -13.77 15.04
N PHE A 81 10.63 -12.64 14.39
CA PHE A 81 9.81 -12.12 13.31
C PHE A 81 10.34 -12.61 11.97
N ARG A 82 9.44 -13.17 11.16
CA ARG A 82 9.74 -13.69 9.82
C ARG A 82 8.66 -13.28 8.84
N THR A 83 9.01 -13.21 7.56
CA THR A 83 8.03 -13.08 6.49
C THR A 83 7.16 -14.34 6.38
N SER A 84 5.93 -14.18 5.91
CA SER A 84 5.10 -15.33 5.59
C SER A 84 5.47 -15.91 4.21
N GLU A 85 5.25 -17.21 4.01
CA GLU A 85 5.49 -17.85 2.71
C GLU A 85 4.67 -17.22 1.58
N VAL A 86 3.49 -16.70 1.88
CA VAL A 86 2.65 -16.02 0.90
C VAL A 86 3.29 -14.70 0.50
N PHE A 87 3.77 -13.93 1.48
CA PHE A 87 4.48 -12.68 1.20
C PHE A 87 5.76 -12.94 0.41
N ASP A 88 6.54 -13.96 0.76
CA ASP A 88 7.78 -14.30 0.05
C ASP A 88 7.53 -14.56 -1.44
N ARG A 89 6.47 -15.31 -1.78
CA ARG A 89 6.09 -15.54 -3.19
C ARG A 89 5.64 -14.27 -3.91
N ILE A 90 4.89 -13.42 -3.23
CA ILE A 90 4.47 -12.12 -3.77
C ILE A 90 5.69 -11.22 -3.98
N TYR A 91 6.59 -11.23 -3.02
CA TYR A 91 7.83 -10.46 -3.07
C TYR A 91 8.70 -10.85 -4.27
N GLU A 92 8.91 -12.14 -4.51
CA GLU A 92 9.60 -12.64 -5.69
C GLU A 92 8.96 -12.18 -7.01
N GLN A 93 7.63 -12.16 -7.07
CA GLN A 93 6.92 -11.63 -8.24
C GLN A 93 7.12 -10.12 -8.41
N MET A 94 7.11 -9.35 -7.32
CA MET A 94 7.36 -7.92 -7.38
C MET A 94 8.79 -7.60 -7.85
N LEU A 95 9.79 -8.39 -7.45
CA LEU A 95 11.17 -8.25 -7.92
C LEU A 95 11.33 -8.47 -9.44
N GLN A 96 10.44 -9.25 -10.05
CA GLN A 96 10.43 -9.50 -11.49
C GLN A 96 9.66 -8.45 -12.29
N MET A 97 8.95 -7.54 -11.62
CA MET A 97 8.19 -6.49 -12.29
C MET A 97 9.12 -5.35 -12.73
N HIS A 98 9.28 -5.20 -14.03
CA HIS A 98 10.01 -4.04 -14.59
C HIS A 98 9.26 -2.74 -14.27
N ASP A 99 10.01 -1.67 -14.07
CA ASP A 99 9.47 -0.32 -13.83
C ASP A 99 8.41 -0.26 -12.71
N LEU A 100 8.49 -1.10 -11.70
CA LEU A 100 7.63 -1.00 -10.52
C LEU A 100 7.99 0.28 -9.74
N LYS A 101 7.02 1.17 -9.50
CA LYS A 101 7.25 2.46 -8.86
C LYS A 101 6.46 2.66 -7.58
N LEU A 102 5.37 1.92 -7.42
CA LEU A 102 4.55 2.06 -6.22
C LEU A 102 3.95 0.71 -5.81
N ILE A 103 4.06 0.41 -4.52
CA ILE A 103 3.40 -0.71 -3.85
C ILE A 103 2.53 -0.12 -2.75
N ILE A 104 1.26 -0.48 -2.68
CA ILE A 104 0.32 -0.01 -1.65
C ILE A 104 -0.23 -1.19 -0.87
N PHE A 105 -0.23 -1.08 0.47
CA PHE A 105 -0.95 -1.97 1.38
C PHE A 105 -2.08 -1.19 2.06
N ASP A 106 -3.33 -1.62 1.89
CA ASP A 106 -4.52 -0.88 2.33
C ASP A 106 -5.58 -1.80 2.96
N PRO A 107 -5.83 -1.69 4.28
CA PRO A 107 -5.03 -1.00 5.29
C PRO A 107 -3.89 -1.88 5.85
N LEU A 108 -2.84 -1.26 6.40
CA LEU A 108 -1.70 -1.97 6.98
C LEU A 108 -2.11 -2.97 8.07
N ALA A 109 -3.07 -2.61 8.90
CA ALA A 109 -3.56 -3.45 10.01
C ALA A 109 -4.01 -4.85 9.56
N SER A 110 -4.49 -4.98 8.33
CA SER A 110 -4.90 -6.27 7.76
C SER A 110 -3.73 -7.18 7.37
N PHE A 111 -2.53 -6.63 7.21
CA PHE A 111 -1.33 -7.35 6.76
C PHE A 111 -0.35 -7.65 7.88
N VAL A 112 -0.63 -7.23 9.11
CA VAL A 112 0.27 -7.41 10.25
C VAL A 112 -0.49 -8.04 11.40
N HIS A 113 -0.11 -9.27 11.77
CA HIS A 113 -0.74 -9.99 12.88
C HIS A 113 -0.03 -9.75 14.23
N ALA A 114 1.15 -9.13 14.22
CA ALA A 114 1.85 -8.71 15.43
C ALA A 114 1.33 -7.34 15.90
N ASP A 115 1.32 -7.11 17.21
CA ASP A 115 0.97 -5.79 17.76
C ASP A 115 2.15 -4.82 17.59
N VAL A 116 2.29 -4.31 16.37
CA VAL A 116 3.38 -3.38 16.01
C VAL A 116 3.30 -2.04 16.74
N ASN A 117 2.16 -1.73 17.35
CA ASN A 117 1.98 -0.51 18.14
C ASN A 117 2.46 -0.69 19.59
N ALA A 118 2.27 -1.89 20.15
CA ALA A 118 2.68 -2.20 21.51
C ALA A 118 4.07 -2.82 21.61
N ASP A 119 4.55 -3.49 20.54
CA ASP A 119 5.87 -4.12 20.49
C ASP A 119 6.82 -3.36 19.56
N PRO A 120 7.80 -2.61 20.13
CA PRO A 120 8.81 -1.91 19.33
C PRO A 120 9.65 -2.82 18.43
N ALA A 121 9.85 -4.09 18.81
CA ALA A 121 10.60 -5.04 17.99
C ALA A 121 9.81 -5.45 16.75
N ALA A 122 8.49 -5.68 16.87
CA ALA A 122 7.61 -5.92 15.76
C ALA A 122 7.55 -4.72 14.81
N GLY A 123 7.45 -3.51 15.36
CA GLY A 123 7.48 -2.25 14.58
C GLY A 123 8.77 -2.08 13.79
N ALA A 124 9.92 -2.35 14.43
CA ALA A 124 11.23 -2.30 13.78
C ALA A 124 11.38 -3.36 12.67
N ALA A 125 10.93 -4.59 12.92
CA ALA A 125 10.96 -5.68 11.95
C ALA A 125 10.10 -5.34 10.72
N LEU A 126 8.88 -4.83 10.93
CA LEU A 126 8.00 -4.40 9.85
C LEU A 126 8.63 -3.27 9.02
N THR A 127 9.12 -2.23 9.69
CA THR A 127 9.76 -1.09 9.01
C THR A 127 10.97 -1.53 8.21
N GLY A 128 11.80 -2.42 8.77
CA GLY A 128 12.93 -3.01 8.06
C GLY A 128 12.52 -3.80 6.82
N LEU A 129 11.44 -4.59 6.92
CA LEU A 129 10.90 -5.34 5.79
C LEU A 129 10.39 -4.43 4.67
N LEU A 130 9.63 -3.39 5.03
CA LEU A 130 9.10 -2.43 4.04
C LEU A 130 10.23 -1.64 3.37
N ALA A 131 11.24 -1.23 4.14
CA ALA A 131 12.43 -0.55 3.61
C ALA A 131 13.24 -1.44 2.67
N LYS A 132 13.44 -2.72 3.03
CA LYS A 132 14.07 -3.72 2.16
C LYS A 132 13.28 -3.87 0.87
N THR A 133 11.95 -4.03 0.97
CA THR A 133 11.07 -4.15 -0.20
C THR A 133 11.23 -2.95 -1.13
N ALA A 134 11.21 -1.74 -0.59
CA ALA A 134 11.40 -0.52 -1.38
C ALA A 134 12.77 -0.49 -2.08
N THR A 135 13.83 -0.85 -1.35
CA THR A 135 15.21 -0.82 -1.89
C THR A 135 15.42 -1.85 -3.00
N GLU A 136 14.96 -3.08 -2.80
CA GLU A 136 15.23 -4.18 -3.73
C GLU A 136 14.30 -4.14 -4.98
N THR A 137 13.07 -3.63 -4.85
CA THR A 137 12.17 -3.43 -5.99
C THR A 137 12.40 -2.11 -6.73
N GLY A 138 13.06 -1.14 -6.10
CA GLY A 138 13.19 0.23 -6.61
C GLY A 138 11.86 1.03 -6.56
N ALA A 139 10.86 0.54 -5.83
CA ALA A 139 9.54 1.14 -5.72
C ALA A 139 9.34 1.84 -4.37
N SER A 140 8.52 2.88 -4.35
CA SER A 140 8.00 3.42 -3.10
C SER A 140 6.98 2.46 -2.50
N VAL A 141 7.07 2.21 -1.18
CA VAL A 141 6.06 1.44 -0.45
C VAL A 141 5.20 2.38 0.37
N LEU A 142 3.91 2.39 0.09
CA LEU A 142 2.90 3.16 0.81
C LEU A 142 2.04 2.22 1.64
N VAL A 143 1.88 2.55 2.92
CA VAL A 143 0.96 1.84 3.80
C VAL A 143 -0.15 2.79 4.24
N CYS A 144 -1.40 2.36 4.09
CA CYS A 144 -2.55 3.09 4.62
C CYS A 144 -2.82 2.59 6.03
N HIS A 145 -2.97 3.50 6.98
CA HIS A 145 -3.23 3.15 8.37
C HIS A 145 -4.38 3.99 8.91
N ASP A 146 -5.32 3.33 9.58
CA ASP A 146 -6.45 4.01 10.19
C ASP A 146 -5.99 4.83 11.38
N MET A 147 -6.45 6.07 11.43
CA MET A 147 -6.22 6.92 12.58
C MET A 147 -7.29 6.66 13.64
N THR A 148 -6.88 6.49 14.89
CA THR A 148 -7.80 6.39 16.01
C THR A 148 -8.78 7.59 16.03
N LYS A 149 -10.08 7.32 16.11
CA LYS A 149 -11.09 8.37 16.25
C LYS A 149 -10.83 9.13 17.55
N ILE A 150 -10.54 10.43 17.46
CA ILE A 150 -10.50 11.30 18.63
C ILE A 150 -11.97 11.50 19.07
N LYS A 151 -12.24 11.26 20.35
CA LYS A 151 -13.58 11.45 20.95
C LYS A 151 -14.00 12.92 21.06
N ASP A 152 -13.09 13.86 20.79
CA ASP A 152 -13.34 15.29 20.90
C ASP A 152 -13.26 15.96 19.52
N ASP A 153 -14.39 16.40 19.02
CA ASP A 153 -14.53 17.04 17.70
C ASP A 153 -13.86 18.42 17.61
N THR A 154 -13.30 18.93 18.71
CA THR A 154 -12.73 20.28 18.79
C THR A 154 -11.22 20.35 18.51
N VAL A 155 -10.55 19.21 18.37
CA VAL A 155 -9.08 19.17 18.22
C VAL A 155 -8.68 18.98 16.75
N VAL A 156 -8.13 20.03 16.15
CA VAL A 156 -7.45 19.92 14.84
C VAL A 156 -6.18 19.09 15.03
N LYS A 157 -6.14 17.91 14.43
CA LYS A 157 -4.97 17.02 14.49
C LYS A 157 -3.78 17.66 13.79
N THR A 158 -2.75 17.96 14.55
CA THR A 158 -1.46 18.36 13.98
C THR A 158 -0.65 17.12 13.58
N PRO A 159 0.31 17.22 12.65
CA PRO A 159 1.21 16.12 12.29
C PRO A 159 1.98 15.52 13.48
N GLU A 160 2.19 16.31 14.54
CA GLU A 160 2.84 15.86 15.77
C GLU A 160 1.92 14.99 16.64
N GLN A 161 0.64 15.31 16.68
CA GLN A 161 -0.36 14.48 17.36
C GLN A 161 -0.62 13.17 16.61
N ALA A 162 -0.51 13.17 15.28
CA ALA A 162 -0.59 11.95 14.50
C ALA A 162 0.57 10.98 14.78
N ARG A 163 1.78 11.48 15.08
CA ARG A 163 2.96 10.65 15.45
C ARG A 163 2.80 9.90 16.78
N ASN A 164 2.00 10.41 17.69
CA ASN A 164 1.76 9.78 19.00
C ASN A 164 0.58 8.80 18.99
N LEU A 165 0.02 8.51 17.81
CA LEU A 165 -1.10 7.59 17.59
C LEU A 165 -0.69 6.34 16.81
N ILE A 166 0.63 6.17 16.60
CA ILE A 166 1.24 4.98 16.00
C ILE A 166 1.82 4.11 17.09
#